data_f41b52dcb5eea4eae93ed9a6ef4c1ae4
#
_entry.id   f41b52dcb5eea4eae93ed9a6ef4c1ae4
#
_cell.length_a   1.000
_cell.length_b   1.000
_cell.length_c   1.000
_cell.angle_alpha   90.00
_cell.angle_beta   90.00
_cell.angle_gamma   90.00
#
_symmetry.space_group_name_H-M   'P 1'
#
loop_
_entity.id
_entity.type
_entity.pdbx_description
1 polymer ?
#
loop_
_entity_poly.entity_id
_entity_poly.type
_entity_poly.pdbx_seq_one_letter_code
_entity_poly.pdbx_strand_id
1 'polypeptide(L)'
;QTLVTGANGHLGYNLVVALRDAGHRVRAGVRSLGDPARTARLKALGGVELVEAELRRPDQLRAAMDGIDVAFHAAAVYDYVTPGRGQEILDASVRGAEAALRAAADARVRKVVLTSSVVTLPFTAPDDPPSDENDWTTDLRVPYVRAKTEGERVAWRVAGELGLNMVTVLPGAILGPGFARNTPSIDAIEAMSMGALRFGAPDMNFPLVDVRDVVAAHVLAAEQDCEGRFAAINDTQPTFRSMLETMHAIDPKIPLPMMQMPGFLARALPLFDRLNHAMLGTPQSLSSELAASLQGKIWNVSNRRAKERLGWRQSITMEQSLRDKLETIRANRNRHA
;
A
#
# COMPACT_ATOMS: atom_id res chain seq x y z
N GLN A 1 11.88 6.41 -21.09
CA GLN A 1 10.49 6.76 -20.78
C GLN A 1 9.91 5.78 -19.75
N THR A 2 9.11 6.26 -18.80
CA THR A 2 8.55 5.42 -17.73
C THR A 2 7.02 5.44 -17.77
N LEU A 3 6.40 4.30 -17.43
CA LEU A 3 4.95 4.21 -17.19
C LEU A 3 4.68 3.96 -15.70
N VAL A 4 3.72 4.68 -15.14
CA VAL A 4 3.19 4.38 -13.80
C VAL A 4 1.71 4.04 -13.95
N THR A 5 1.32 2.77 -13.77
CA THR A 5 -0.10 2.39 -13.71
C THR A 5 -0.68 2.73 -12.34
N GLY A 6 -1.97 3.04 -12.27
CA GLY A 6 -2.56 3.50 -11.00
C GLY A 6 -2.05 4.86 -10.55
N ALA A 7 -1.63 5.70 -11.50
CA ALA A 7 -1.01 7.00 -11.28
C ALA A 7 -1.85 7.97 -10.44
N ASN A 8 -3.16 7.80 -10.37
CA ASN A 8 -4.06 8.60 -9.55
C ASN A 8 -4.30 8.03 -8.12
N GLY A 9 -3.57 6.98 -7.74
CA GLY A 9 -3.53 6.43 -6.38
C GLY A 9 -2.50 7.15 -5.50
N HIS A 10 -2.46 6.81 -4.19
CA HIS A 10 -1.53 7.43 -3.24
C HIS A 10 -0.06 7.23 -3.66
N LEU A 11 0.37 5.99 -3.83
CA LEU A 11 1.73 5.68 -4.28
C LEU A 11 1.98 6.15 -5.71
N GLY A 12 1.04 5.85 -6.63
CA GLY A 12 1.21 6.17 -8.05
C GLY A 12 1.41 7.67 -8.31
N TYR A 13 0.64 8.52 -7.62
CA TYR A 13 0.79 9.97 -7.73
C TYR A 13 2.18 10.45 -7.27
N ASN A 14 2.63 9.97 -6.11
CA ASN A 14 3.93 10.36 -5.57
C ASN A 14 5.09 9.82 -6.44
N LEU A 15 4.95 8.62 -7.02
CA LEU A 15 5.90 8.10 -8.02
C LEU A 15 5.96 8.99 -9.27
N VAL A 16 4.81 9.39 -9.82
CA VAL A 16 4.78 10.30 -10.98
C VAL A 16 5.47 11.61 -10.67
N VAL A 17 5.23 12.21 -9.50
CA VAL A 17 5.89 13.44 -9.07
C VAL A 17 7.41 13.24 -8.99
N ALA A 18 7.86 12.22 -8.27
CA ALA A 18 9.28 11.96 -8.07
C ALA A 18 10.03 11.69 -9.38
N LEU A 19 9.45 10.87 -10.27
CA LEU A 19 10.06 10.55 -11.56
C LEU A 19 10.13 11.78 -12.48
N ARG A 20 9.06 12.60 -12.53
CA ARG A 20 9.07 13.85 -13.30
C ARG A 20 10.13 14.81 -12.78
N ASP A 21 10.20 14.98 -11.45
CA ASP A 21 11.14 15.92 -10.83
C ASP A 21 12.59 15.46 -10.98
N ALA A 22 12.82 14.14 -11.14
CA ALA A 22 14.09 13.56 -11.52
C ALA A 22 14.39 13.65 -13.04
N GLY A 23 13.53 14.31 -13.83
CA GLY A 23 13.76 14.54 -15.27
C GLY A 23 13.32 13.38 -16.18
N HIS A 24 12.62 12.37 -15.69
CA HIS A 24 12.10 11.31 -16.52
C HIS A 24 10.90 11.77 -17.36
N ARG A 25 10.77 11.26 -18.57
CA ARG A 25 9.52 11.34 -19.33
C ARG A 25 8.54 10.33 -18.74
N VAL A 26 7.46 10.84 -18.12
CA VAL A 26 6.51 10.02 -17.38
C VAL A 26 5.17 9.91 -18.11
N ARG A 27 4.74 8.68 -18.34
CA ARG A 27 3.38 8.34 -18.77
C ARG A 27 2.59 7.89 -17.54
N ALA A 28 1.53 8.59 -17.21
CA ALA A 28 0.67 8.34 -16.06
C ALA A 28 -0.57 7.56 -16.50
N GLY A 29 -0.60 6.27 -16.21
CA GLY A 29 -1.70 5.36 -16.53
C GLY A 29 -2.81 5.45 -15.49
N VAL A 30 -4.00 5.82 -15.94
CA VAL A 30 -5.23 5.92 -15.13
C VAL A 30 -6.32 5.00 -15.70
N ARG A 31 -7.32 4.65 -14.87
CA ARG A 31 -8.42 3.79 -15.31
C ARG A 31 -9.27 4.45 -16.41
N SER A 32 -9.52 5.75 -16.31
CA SER A 32 -10.29 6.51 -17.29
C SER A 32 -9.87 7.98 -17.28
N LEU A 33 -9.75 8.56 -18.44
CA LEU A 33 -9.52 9.99 -18.65
C LEU A 33 -10.81 10.82 -18.54
N GLY A 34 -11.96 10.17 -18.65
CA GLY A 34 -13.29 10.78 -18.56
C GLY A 34 -13.73 11.18 -17.15
N ASP A 35 -12.92 10.92 -16.11
CA ASP A 35 -13.19 11.36 -14.72
C ASP A 35 -12.26 12.53 -14.33
N PRO A 36 -12.73 13.80 -14.48
CA PRO A 36 -11.90 14.97 -14.18
C PRO A 36 -11.44 15.01 -12.72
N ALA A 37 -12.29 14.58 -11.76
CA ALA A 37 -11.96 14.60 -10.35
C ALA A 37 -10.78 13.68 -10.01
N ARG A 38 -10.59 12.63 -10.80
CA ARG A 38 -9.49 11.68 -10.62
C ARG A 38 -8.23 12.06 -11.38
N THR A 39 -8.32 12.89 -12.41
CA THR A 39 -7.19 13.26 -13.29
C THR A 39 -6.69 14.68 -13.08
N ALA A 40 -7.49 15.57 -12.46
CA ALA A 40 -7.16 17.00 -12.31
C ALA A 40 -5.78 17.25 -11.69
N ARG A 41 -5.43 16.50 -10.63
CA ARG A 41 -4.14 16.67 -9.95
C ARG A 41 -2.94 16.26 -10.83
N LEU A 42 -3.09 15.19 -11.61
CA LEU A 42 -2.06 14.77 -12.56
C LEU A 42 -1.91 15.76 -13.71
N LYS A 43 -3.04 16.29 -14.23
CA LYS A 43 -3.04 17.34 -15.27
C LYS A 43 -2.35 18.62 -14.78
N ALA A 44 -2.58 18.99 -13.52
CA ALA A 44 -1.97 20.17 -12.92
C ALA A 44 -0.44 20.06 -12.71
N LEU A 45 0.12 18.84 -12.73
CA LEU A 45 1.58 18.69 -12.60
C LEU A 45 2.36 19.25 -13.78
N GLY A 46 1.81 19.24 -15.00
CA GLY A 46 2.56 19.54 -16.22
C GLY A 46 3.68 18.54 -16.52
N GLY A 47 4.07 18.45 -17.78
CA GLY A 47 5.17 17.58 -18.21
C GLY A 47 4.91 16.05 -18.07
N VAL A 48 3.66 15.64 -17.87
CA VAL A 48 3.25 14.24 -17.69
C VAL A 48 2.22 13.88 -18.77
N GLU A 49 2.46 12.78 -19.48
CA GLU A 49 1.52 12.22 -20.44
C GLU A 49 0.46 11.37 -19.70
N LEU A 50 -0.83 11.68 -19.84
CA LEU A 50 -1.90 10.88 -19.27
C LEU A 50 -2.46 9.90 -20.31
N VAL A 51 -2.58 8.63 -19.92
CA VAL A 51 -3.14 7.56 -20.76
C VAL A 51 -4.14 6.70 -19.99
N GLU A 52 -5.05 6.07 -20.72
CA GLU A 52 -5.87 5.00 -20.12
C GLU A 52 -5.07 3.71 -20.02
N ALA A 53 -5.12 3.09 -18.83
CA ALA A 53 -4.46 1.82 -18.52
C ALA A 53 -5.34 1.03 -17.52
N GLU A 54 -6.57 0.70 -17.94
CA GLU A 54 -7.49 -0.13 -17.17
C GLU A 54 -7.01 -1.58 -17.18
N LEU A 55 -6.86 -2.20 -16.01
CA LEU A 55 -6.31 -3.55 -15.87
C LEU A 55 -7.12 -4.64 -16.59
N ARG A 56 -8.43 -4.42 -16.77
CA ARG A 56 -9.33 -5.33 -17.48
C ARG A 56 -9.37 -5.09 -19.02
N ARG A 57 -8.53 -4.16 -19.51
CA ARG A 57 -8.47 -3.77 -20.92
C ARG A 57 -7.05 -3.99 -21.45
N PRO A 58 -6.72 -5.22 -21.90
CA PRO A 58 -5.39 -5.54 -22.41
C PRO A 58 -4.94 -4.65 -23.58
N ASP A 59 -5.87 -4.19 -24.40
CA ASP A 59 -5.65 -3.21 -25.47
C ASP A 59 -5.10 -1.89 -24.96
N GLN A 60 -5.69 -1.36 -23.89
CA GLN A 60 -5.22 -0.12 -23.27
C GLN A 60 -3.85 -0.28 -22.59
N LEU A 61 -3.63 -1.40 -21.90
CA LEU A 61 -2.33 -1.69 -21.29
C LEU A 61 -1.23 -1.80 -22.35
N ARG A 62 -1.49 -2.47 -23.47
CA ARG A 62 -0.53 -2.59 -24.57
C ARG A 62 -0.19 -1.22 -25.17
N ALA A 63 -1.21 -0.40 -25.45
CA ALA A 63 -1.00 0.96 -25.95
C ALA A 63 -0.24 1.84 -24.93
N ALA A 64 -0.54 1.70 -23.63
CA ALA A 64 0.15 2.45 -22.57
C ALA A 64 1.62 2.05 -22.42
N MET A 65 2.00 0.82 -22.76
CA MET A 65 3.36 0.30 -22.62
C MET A 65 4.23 0.51 -23.86
N ASP A 66 3.67 0.96 -24.96
CA ASP A 66 4.44 1.21 -26.19
C ASP A 66 5.52 2.27 -25.96
N GLY A 67 6.78 1.93 -26.33
CA GLY A 67 7.95 2.80 -26.14
C GLY A 67 8.37 3.06 -24.69
N ILE A 68 7.92 2.22 -23.73
CA ILE A 68 8.30 2.33 -22.31
C ILE A 68 9.55 1.50 -22.02
N ASP A 69 10.52 2.11 -21.32
CA ASP A 69 11.73 1.42 -20.84
C ASP A 69 11.48 0.72 -19.50
N VAL A 70 10.80 1.40 -18.57
CA VAL A 70 10.50 0.91 -17.23
C VAL A 70 9.02 1.12 -16.88
N ALA A 71 8.36 0.05 -16.45
CA ALA A 71 6.97 0.09 -16.02
C ALA A 71 6.85 -0.11 -14.50
N PHE A 72 6.27 0.87 -13.81
CA PHE A 72 5.89 0.77 -12.40
C PHE A 72 4.42 0.36 -12.32
N HIS A 73 4.18 -0.89 -11.94
CA HIS A 73 2.83 -1.43 -11.83
C HIS A 73 2.30 -1.24 -10.40
N ALA A 74 1.72 -0.05 -10.13
CA ALA A 74 1.14 0.30 -8.83
C ALA A 74 -0.40 0.23 -8.80
N ALA A 75 -1.03 -0.12 -9.91
CA ALA A 75 -2.49 -0.29 -9.98
C ALA A 75 -2.93 -1.53 -9.20
N ALA A 76 -3.83 -1.35 -8.24
CA ALA A 76 -4.43 -2.44 -7.47
C ALA A 76 -5.82 -2.05 -6.95
N VAL A 77 -6.65 -3.05 -6.62
CA VAL A 77 -7.84 -2.85 -5.80
C VAL A 77 -7.43 -3.03 -4.34
N TYR A 78 -7.56 -1.97 -3.56
CA TYR A 78 -7.20 -1.95 -2.14
C TYR A 78 -8.47 -1.84 -1.30
N ASP A 79 -9.01 -2.98 -0.88
CA ASP A 79 -10.26 -3.06 -0.13
C ASP A 79 -10.20 -4.26 0.84
N TYR A 80 -10.27 -3.97 2.15
CA TYR A 80 -10.29 -4.99 3.22
C TYR A 80 -11.69 -5.26 3.74
N VAL A 81 -12.63 -4.37 3.47
CA VAL A 81 -13.82 -4.23 4.33
C VAL A 81 -15.12 -4.53 3.61
N THR A 82 -15.19 -4.32 2.28
CA THR A 82 -16.46 -4.49 1.56
C THR A 82 -16.84 -5.96 1.45
N PRO A 83 -17.90 -6.41 2.15
CA PRO A 83 -18.33 -7.80 2.10
C PRO A 83 -18.75 -8.23 0.69
N GLY A 84 -18.48 -9.48 0.34
CA GLY A 84 -18.91 -10.08 -0.93
C GLY A 84 -18.03 -9.74 -2.15
N ARG A 85 -17.05 -8.83 -2.05
CA ARG A 85 -16.19 -8.45 -3.18
C ARG A 85 -14.91 -9.28 -3.30
N GLY A 86 -14.71 -10.29 -2.46
CA GLY A 86 -13.44 -11.04 -2.40
C GLY A 86 -13.04 -11.65 -3.74
N GLN A 87 -13.98 -12.22 -4.50
CA GLN A 87 -13.71 -12.81 -5.80
C GLN A 87 -13.37 -11.74 -6.86
N GLU A 88 -14.08 -10.60 -6.84
CA GLU A 88 -13.78 -9.48 -7.74
C GLU A 88 -12.37 -8.93 -7.51
N ILE A 89 -11.96 -8.79 -6.24
CA ILE A 89 -10.63 -8.29 -5.86
C ILE A 89 -9.55 -9.29 -6.30
N LEU A 90 -9.79 -10.60 -6.10
CA LEU A 90 -8.90 -11.66 -6.54
C LEU A 90 -8.72 -11.66 -8.06
N ASP A 91 -9.82 -11.66 -8.80
CA ASP A 91 -9.82 -11.66 -10.27
C ASP A 91 -9.11 -10.42 -10.82
N ALA A 92 -9.37 -9.26 -10.25
CA ALA A 92 -8.73 -8.01 -10.65
C ALA A 92 -7.20 -8.04 -10.38
N SER A 93 -6.78 -8.62 -9.26
CA SER A 93 -5.35 -8.75 -8.94
C SER A 93 -4.64 -9.73 -9.85
N VAL A 94 -5.20 -10.93 -10.02
CA VAL A 94 -4.58 -12.01 -10.82
C VAL A 94 -4.56 -11.64 -12.30
N ARG A 95 -5.74 -11.33 -12.88
CA ARG A 95 -5.85 -11.03 -14.32
C ARG A 95 -5.19 -9.69 -14.66
N GLY A 96 -5.25 -8.72 -13.75
CA GLY A 96 -4.61 -7.41 -13.93
C GLY A 96 -3.09 -7.52 -13.98
N ALA A 97 -2.48 -8.28 -13.06
CA ALA A 97 -1.05 -8.52 -13.07
C ALA A 97 -0.61 -9.28 -14.34
N GLU A 98 -1.31 -10.35 -14.71
CA GLU A 98 -1.02 -11.11 -15.94
C GLU A 98 -1.12 -10.22 -17.19
N ALA A 99 -2.20 -9.45 -17.34
CA ALA A 99 -2.39 -8.57 -18.49
C ALA A 99 -1.31 -7.50 -18.59
N ALA A 100 -0.91 -6.89 -17.45
CA ALA A 100 0.15 -5.90 -17.41
C ALA A 100 1.51 -6.48 -17.80
N LEU A 101 1.85 -7.69 -17.33
CA LEU A 101 3.14 -8.31 -17.66
C LEU A 101 3.20 -8.79 -19.13
N ARG A 102 2.11 -9.34 -19.67
CA ARG A 102 2.03 -9.67 -21.09
C ARG A 102 2.17 -8.42 -21.97
N ALA A 103 1.50 -7.33 -21.62
CA ALA A 103 1.66 -6.06 -22.32
C ALA A 103 3.09 -5.51 -22.22
N ALA A 104 3.75 -5.66 -21.08
CA ALA A 104 5.16 -5.26 -20.89
C ALA A 104 6.10 -6.11 -21.78
N ALA A 105 5.87 -7.41 -21.87
CA ALA A 105 6.66 -8.30 -22.74
C ALA A 105 6.46 -7.96 -24.23
N ASP A 106 5.20 -7.79 -24.66
CA ASP A 106 4.86 -7.42 -26.04
C ASP A 106 5.54 -6.10 -26.43
N ALA A 107 5.58 -5.12 -25.52
CA ALA A 107 6.22 -3.83 -25.72
C ALA A 107 7.75 -3.84 -25.48
N ARG A 108 8.34 -4.97 -25.12
CA ARG A 108 9.77 -5.12 -24.79
C ARG A 108 10.24 -4.17 -23.68
N VAL A 109 9.41 -3.97 -22.67
CA VAL A 109 9.77 -3.19 -21.48
C VAL A 109 11.00 -3.82 -20.84
N ARG A 110 12.04 -3.02 -20.60
CA ARG A 110 13.32 -3.50 -20.05
C ARG A 110 13.18 -4.00 -18.61
N LYS A 111 12.36 -3.34 -17.80
CA LYS A 111 12.15 -3.71 -16.40
C LYS A 111 10.74 -3.36 -15.91
N VAL A 112 10.18 -4.26 -15.13
CA VAL A 112 8.89 -4.06 -14.43
C VAL A 112 9.13 -4.00 -12.93
N VAL A 113 8.67 -2.93 -12.27
CA VAL A 113 8.63 -2.82 -10.81
C VAL A 113 7.19 -2.97 -10.37
N LEU A 114 6.87 -4.11 -9.77
CA LEU A 114 5.52 -4.44 -9.29
C LEU A 114 5.35 -4.03 -7.84
N THR A 115 4.27 -3.33 -7.52
CA THR A 115 3.87 -3.04 -6.14
C THR A 115 3.05 -4.19 -5.57
N SER A 116 3.65 -4.99 -4.69
CA SER A 116 2.95 -5.99 -3.89
C SER A 116 2.58 -5.44 -2.50
N SER A 117 2.77 -6.20 -1.44
CA SER A 117 2.53 -5.78 -0.05
C SER A 117 3.19 -6.76 0.93
N VAL A 118 3.57 -6.29 2.12
CA VAL A 118 4.00 -7.17 3.22
C VAL A 118 2.95 -8.18 3.68
N VAL A 119 1.68 -8.00 3.31
CA VAL A 119 0.62 -8.98 3.61
C VAL A 119 0.81 -10.32 2.88
N THR A 120 1.70 -10.37 1.88
CA THR A 120 2.10 -11.63 1.21
C THR A 120 3.10 -12.44 2.02
N LEU A 121 3.63 -11.86 3.10
CA LEU A 121 4.50 -12.51 4.08
C LEU A 121 3.68 -13.06 5.25
N PRO A 122 4.11 -14.13 5.94
CA PRO A 122 3.39 -14.66 7.08
C PRO A 122 3.45 -13.73 8.29
N PHE A 123 2.38 -13.72 9.08
CA PHE A 123 2.43 -13.23 10.46
C PHE A 123 3.22 -14.23 11.32
N THR A 124 4.05 -13.72 12.21
CA THR A 124 4.88 -14.54 13.12
C THR A 124 4.31 -14.56 14.54
N ALA A 125 4.72 -15.52 15.36
CA ALA A 125 4.55 -15.39 16.79
C ALA A 125 5.49 -14.28 17.34
N PRO A 126 5.20 -13.69 18.51
CA PRO A 126 6.02 -12.60 19.06
C PRO A 126 7.50 -12.94 19.24
N ASP A 127 7.82 -14.20 19.54
CA ASP A 127 9.18 -14.68 19.78
C ASP A 127 9.84 -15.30 18.54
N ASP A 128 9.11 -15.39 17.42
CA ASP A 128 9.66 -15.91 16.17
C ASP A 128 10.55 -14.88 15.47
N PRO A 129 11.51 -15.32 14.66
CA PRO A 129 12.25 -14.44 13.77
C PRO A 129 11.31 -13.64 12.86
N PRO A 130 11.69 -12.42 12.44
CA PRO A 130 10.92 -11.69 11.46
C PRO A 130 10.82 -12.46 10.13
N SER A 131 9.63 -12.46 9.54
CA SER A 131 9.46 -12.95 8.17
C SER A 131 10.25 -12.10 7.18
N ASP A 132 10.74 -12.73 6.13
CA ASP A 132 11.47 -12.05 5.08
C ASP A 132 10.90 -12.35 3.68
N GLU A 133 11.54 -11.81 2.67
CA GLU A 133 11.06 -11.88 1.29
C GLU A 133 11.18 -13.29 0.65
N ASN A 134 11.72 -14.27 1.34
CA ASN A 134 11.71 -15.67 0.91
C ASN A 134 10.41 -16.38 1.35
N ASP A 135 9.73 -15.81 2.34
CA ASP A 135 8.52 -16.36 2.89
C ASP A 135 7.29 -16.01 2.06
N TRP A 136 6.28 -16.87 2.14
CA TRP A 136 4.95 -16.64 1.59
C TRP A 136 3.89 -17.02 2.60
N THR A 137 2.92 -16.13 2.80
CA THR A 137 1.78 -16.47 3.66
C THR A 137 0.99 -17.65 3.10
N THR A 138 0.56 -18.52 3.99
CA THR A 138 -0.39 -19.61 3.70
C THR A 138 -1.80 -19.30 4.21
N ASP A 139 -1.95 -18.25 5.03
CA ASP A 139 -3.25 -17.81 5.54
C ASP A 139 -3.94 -16.88 4.53
N LEU A 140 -4.78 -17.47 3.70
CA LEU A 140 -5.50 -16.78 2.62
C LEU A 140 -6.97 -16.47 2.97
N ARG A 141 -7.34 -16.50 4.26
CA ARG A 141 -8.72 -16.24 4.72
C ARG A 141 -9.17 -14.81 4.44
N VAL A 142 -8.28 -13.85 4.57
CA VAL A 142 -8.55 -12.44 4.26
C VAL A 142 -8.54 -12.21 2.75
N PRO A 143 -9.65 -11.77 2.13
CA PRO A 143 -9.73 -11.63 0.67
C PRO A 143 -8.62 -10.78 0.05
N TYR A 144 -8.26 -9.69 0.69
CA TYR A 144 -7.17 -8.82 0.23
C TYR A 144 -5.80 -9.52 0.29
N VAL A 145 -5.50 -10.23 1.40
CA VAL A 145 -4.26 -11.01 1.55
C VAL A 145 -4.17 -12.06 0.45
N ARG A 146 -5.26 -12.81 0.22
CA ARG A 146 -5.36 -13.78 -0.86
C ARG A 146 -5.10 -13.14 -2.23
N ALA A 147 -5.78 -12.03 -2.52
CA ALA A 147 -5.66 -11.35 -3.81
C ALA A 147 -4.24 -10.85 -4.07
N LYS A 148 -3.58 -10.27 -3.06
CA LYS A 148 -2.19 -9.83 -3.19
C LYS A 148 -1.23 -11.00 -3.35
N THR A 149 -1.39 -12.06 -2.56
CA THR A 149 -0.52 -13.25 -2.62
C THR A 149 -0.63 -13.98 -3.96
N GLU A 150 -1.85 -14.28 -4.40
CA GLU A 150 -2.06 -14.97 -5.67
C GLU A 150 -1.70 -14.08 -6.87
N GLY A 151 -2.00 -12.79 -6.80
CA GLY A 151 -1.62 -11.83 -7.85
C GLY A 151 -0.10 -11.74 -8.02
N GLU A 152 0.66 -11.68 -6.91
CA GLU A 152 2.12 -11.64 -6.97
C GLU A 152 2.70 -12.98 -7.45
N ARG A 153 2.18 -14.13 -6.99
CA ARG A 153 2.61 -15.45 -7.48
C ARG A 153 2.39 -15.61 -8.99
N VAL A 154 1.24 -15.17 -9.49
CA VAL A 154 0.95 -15.18 -10.92
C VAL A 154 1.90 -14.24 -11.66
N ALA A 155 2.19 -13.06 -11.11
CA ALA A 155 3.14 -12.14 -11.72
C ALA A 155 4.53 -12.78 -11.86
N TRP A 156 5.05 -13.41 -10.81
CA TRP A 156 6.35 -14.10 -10.86
C TRP A 156 6.36 -15.25 -11.86
N ARG A 157 5.30 -16.05 -11.92
CA ARG A 157 5.17 -17.13 -12.91
C ARG A 157 5.19 -16.58 -14.34
N VAL A 158 4.37 -15.56 -14.63
CA VAL A 158 4.27 -14.96 -15.97
C VAL A 158 5.57 -14.25 -16.35
N ALA A 159 6.23 -13.55 -15.43
CA ALA A 159 7.53 -12.93 -15.68
C ALA A 159 8.58 -13.99 -16.05
N GLY A 160 8.62 -15.12 -15.35
CA GLY A 160 9.52 -16.25 -15.68
C GLY A 160 9.22 -16.89 -17.04
N GLU A 161 7.93 -17.12 -17.36
CA GLU A 161 7.49 -17.66 -18.66
C GLU A 161 7.90 -16.75 -19.85
N LEU A 162 7.88 -15.44 -19.65
CA LEU A 162 8.13 -14.43 -20.68
C LEU A 162 9.57 -13.88 -20.67
N GLY A 163 10.41 -14.29 -19.72
CA GLY A 163 11.77 -13.79 -19.58
C GLY A 163 11.84 -12.30 -19.20
N LEU A 164 10.85 -11.79 -18.46
CA LEU A 164 10.79 -10.39 -18.04
C LEU A 164 11.68 -10.14 -16.84
N ASN A 165 12.47 -9.07 -16.88
CA ASN A 165 13.14 -8.54 -15.70
C ASN A 165 12.11 -7.86 -14.80
N MET A 166 11.72 -8.55 -13.71
CA MET A 166 10.73 -8.06 -12.76
C MET A 166 11.31 -8.01 -11.36
N VAL A 167 10.93 -6.95 -10.64
CA VAL A 167 11.20 -6.78 -9.20
C VAL A 167 9.88 -6.48 -8.49
N THR A 168 9.70 -6.99 -7.28
CA THR A 168 8.54 -6.62 -6.46
C THR A 168 8.96 -5.82 -5.24
N VAL A 169 8.28 -4.70 -4.99
CA VAL A 169 8.38 -3.95 -3.74
C VAL A 169 7.16 -4.27 -2.89
N LEU A 170 7.40 -4.63 -1.63
CA LEU A 170 6.40 -5.01 -0.64
C LEU A 170 6.28 -3.90 0.43
N PRO A 171 5.47 -2.87 0.20
CA PRO A 171 5.27 -1.86 1.23
C PRO A 171 4.39 -2.36 2.37
N GLY A 172 4.61 -1.79 3.55
CA GLY A 172 3.66 -1.82 4.66
C GLY A 172 2.45 -0.93 4.42
N ALA A 173 1.78 -0.54 5.50
CA ALA A 173 0.72 0.46 5.46
C ALA A 173 1.31 1.83 5.10
N ILE A 174 0.94 2.33 3.92
CA ILE A 174 1.52 3.56 3.38
C ILE A 174 0.82 4.78 3.97
N LEU A 175 1.59 5.63 4.64
CA LEU A 175 1.17 6.95 5.11
C LEU A 175 1.88 8.07 4.33
N GLY A 176 1.79 9.29 4.86
CA GLY A 176 2.47 10.45 4.28
C GLY A 176 1.57 11.31 3.39
N PRO A 177 2.15 12.34 2.75
CA PRO A 177 1.42 13.38 2.03
C PRO A 177 0.99 12.96 0.62
N GLY A 178 0.39 13.90 -0.10
CA GLY A 178 0.20 13.79 -1.54
C GLY A 178 -1.05 13.03 -1.98
N PHE A 179 -2.02 12.72 -1.09
CA PHE A 179 -3.24 12.05 -1.49
C PHE A 179 -4.47 12.60 -0.77
N ALA A 180 -5.49 12.97 -1.56
CA ALA A 180 -6.71 13.62 -1.05
C ALA A 180 -7.83 12.63 -0.68
N ARG A 181 -7.72 11.36 -1.07
CA ARG A 181 -8.70 10.33 -0.76
C ARG A 181 -8.17 9.41 0.34
N ASN A 182 -9.08 8.83 1.09
CA ASN A 182 -8.70 7.84 2.07
C ASN A 182 -8.42 6.49 1.42
N THR A 183 -7.44 5.79 1.99
CA THR A 183 -7.16 4.37 1.78
C THR A 183 -7.39 3.65 3.11
N PRO A 184 -7.57 2.33 3.15
CA PRO A 184 -7.74 1.61 4.41
C PRO A 184 -6.69 1.94 5.48
N SER A 185 -5.43 2.17 5.11
CA SER A 185 -4.39 2.61 6.05
C SER A 185 -4.66 4.02 6.59
N ILE A 186 -5.11 4.93 5.74
CA ILE A 186 -5.44 6.31 6.12
C ILE A 186 -6.71 6.32 6.96
N ASP A 187 -7.72 5.51 6.59
CA ASP A 187 -8.96 5.37 7.35
C ASP A 187 -8.69 4.89 8.78
N ALA A 188 -7.74 3.94 8.96
CA ALA A 188 -7.32 3.49 10.27
C ALA A 188 -6.72 4.64 11.11
N ILE A 189 -5.82 5.44 10.54
CA ILE A 189 -5.24 6.61 11.25
C ILE A 189 -6.32 7.67 11.55
N GLU A 190 -7.25 7.90 10.63
CA GLU A 190 -8.35 8.83 10.84
C GLU A 190 -9.28 8.35 11.97
N ALA A 191 -9.67 7.07 11.97
CA ALA A 191 -10.47 6.46 13.04
C ALA A 191 -9.76 6.57 14.40
N MET A 192 -8.45 6.28 14.46
CA MET A 192 -7.63 6.46 15.66
C MET A 192 -7.64 7.92 16.13
N SER A 193 -7.51 8.87 15.21
CA SER A 193 -7.55 10.32 15.55
C SER A 193 -8.89 10.77 16.10
N MET A 194 -9.97 10.06 15.74
CA MET A 194 -11.33 10.29 16.26
C MET A 194 -11.62 9.53 17.57
N GLY A 195 -10.65 8.78 18.08
CA GLY A 195 -10.78 8.05 19.35
C GLY A 195 -11.41 6.65 19.22
N ALA A 196 -11.35 6.02 18.04
CA ALA A 196 -11.86 4.67 17.85
C ALA A 196 -11.25 3.63 18.80
N LEU A 197 -10.00 3.86 19.24
CA LEU A 197 -9.26 3.00 20.16
C LEU A 197 -9.17 3.56 21.59
N ARG A 198 -9.99 4.57 21.96
CA ARG A 198 -9.93 5.22 23.29
C ARG A 198 -10.17 4.26 24.46
N PHE A 199 -10.97 3.21 24.29
CA PHE A 199 -11.24 2.23 25.33
C PHE A 199 -10.20 1.14 25.43
N GLY A 200 -9.46 0.87 24.35
CA GLY A 200 -8.39 -0.11 24.33
C GLY A 200 -7.71 -0.19 22.96
N ALA A 201 -6.38 -0.27 22.97
CA ALA A 201 -5.60 -0.53 21.78
C ALA A 201 -5.20 -2.02 21.71
N PRO A 202 -5.25 -2.66 20.54
CA PRO A 202 -4.78 -4.04 20.40
C PRO A 202 -3.28 -4.11 20.62
N ASP A 203 -2.83 -5.21 21.24
CA ASP A 203 -1.40 -5.50 21.42
C ASP A 203 -0.84 -6.14 20.17
N MET A 204 -0.53 -5.31 19.19
CA MET A 204 0.04 -5.76 17.93
C MET A 204 0.78 -4.62 17.23
N ASN A 205 1.74 -5.01 16.40
CA ASN A 205 2.46 -4.08 15.55
C ASN A 205 1.65 -3.70 14.32
N PHE A 206 1.93 -2.52 13.80
CA PHE A 206 1.37 -2.02 12.56
C PHE A 206 2.52 -1.72 11.59
N PRO A 207 2.72 -2.52 10.53
CA PRO A 207 3.82 -2.33 9.60
C PRO A 207 3.58 -1.05 8.80
N LEU A 208 4.27 0.00 9.18
CA LEU A 208 4.11 1.34 8.66
C LEU A 208 5.27 1.71 7.75
N VAL A 209 5.01 2.56 6.76
CA VAL A 209 6.03 3.20 5.93
C VAL A 209 5.49 4.51 5.34
N ASP A 210 6.38 5.50 5.18
CA ASP A 210 6.02 6.73 4.48
C ASP A 210 6.05 6.52 2.95
N VAL A 211 5.13 7.17 2.24
CA VAL A 211 5.04 7.08 0.79
C VAL A 211 6.32 7.53 0.08
N ARG A 212 7.05 8.50 0.66
CA ARG A 212 8.34 8.99 0.11
C ARG A 212 9.41 7.90 0.15
N ASP A 213 9.46 7.12 1.23
CA ASP A 213 10.38 5.99 1.37
C ASP A 213 9.96 4.80 0.46
N VAL A 214 8.65 4.59 0.26
CA VAL A 214 8.17 3.61 -0.71
C VAL A 214 8.53 4.01 -2.14
N VAL A 215 8.37 5.28 -2.49
CA VAL A 215 8.80 5.82 -3.80
C VAL A 215 10.30 5.61 -4.00
N ALA A 216 11.12 5.92 -2.99
CA ALA A 216 12.56 5.68 -3.05
C ALA A 216 12.89 4.21 -3.32
N ALA A 217 12.20 3.26 -2.64
CA ALA A 217 12.38 1.83 -2.88
C ALA A 217 12.04 1.43 -4.32
N HIS A 218 10.95 1.98 -4.90
CA HIS A 218 10.57 1.71 -6.28
C HIS A 218 11.59 2.25 -7.29
N VAL A 219 12.08 3.47 -7.08
CA VAL A 219 13.10 4.09 -7.95
C VAL A 219 14.38 3.29 -7.89
N LEU A 220 14.89 2.97 -6.69
CA LEU A 220 16.08 2.14 -6.52
C LEU A 220 15.91 0.76 -7.18
N ALA A 221 14.75 0.11 -7.01
CA ALA A 221 14.46 -1.17 -7.65
C ALA A 221 14.45 -1.08 -9.18
N ALA A 222 14.10 0.07 -9.76
CA ALA A 222 14.14 0.29 -11.20
C ALA A 222 15.55 0.52 -11.73
N GLU A 223 16.41 1.18 -10.95
CA GLU A 223 17.77 1.60 -11.33
C GLU A 223 18.82 0.52 -11.09
N GLN A 224 18.69 -0.25 -10.00
CA GLN A 224 19.65 -1.29 -9.65
C GLN A 224 19.50 -2.53 -10.54
N ASP A 225 20.62 -3.20 -10.82
CA ASP A 225 20.59 -4.54 -11.41
C ASP A 225 20.28 -5.57 -10.32
N CYS A 226 19.01 -5.73 -10.06
CA CYS A 226 18.51 -6.60 -9.01
C CYS A 226 17.22 -7.30 -9.44
N GLU A 227 16.97 -8.42 -8.82
CA GLU A 227 15.76 -9.22 -8.98
C GLU A 227 15.26 -9.69 -7.61
N GLY A 228 14.01 -10.09 -7.55
CA GLY A 228 13.38 -10.61 -6.35
C GLY A 228 12.43 -9.63 -5.68
N ARG A 229 12.15 -9.89 -4.42
CA ARG A 229 11.16 -9.21 -3.57
C ARG A 229 11.89 -8.33 -2.56
N PHE A 230 11.35 -7.16 -2.23
CA PHE A 230 11.97 -6.19 -1.31
C PHE A 230 10.92 -5.54 -0.41
N ALA A 231 11.00 -5.82 0.89
CA ALA A 231 10.10 -5.20 1.87
C ALA A 231 10.50 -3.74 2.13
N ALA A 232 9.56 -2.83 1.93
CA ALA A 232 9.72 -1.41 2.21
C ALA A 232 8.85 -1.02 3.40
N ILE A 233 9.42 -1.09 4.60
CA ILE A 233 8.77 -0.78 5.88
C ILE A 233 9.74 -0.05 6.81
N ASN A 234 9.21 0.66 7.78
CA ASN A 234 10.02 1.33 8.80
C ASN A 234 10.91 0.34 9.56
N ASP A 235 12.06 0.81 9.99
CA ASP A 235 13.04 0.03 10.77
C ASP A 235 12.44 -0.47 12.09
N THR A 236 11.62 0.36 12.71
CA THR A 236 10.84 0.00 13.90
C THR A 236 9.37 -0.04 13.53
N GLN A 237 8.73 -1.18 13.75
CA GLN A 237 7.31 -1.33 13.50
C GLN A 237 6.54 -0.93 14.76
N PRO A 238 5.78 0.18 14.72
CA PRO A 238 5.10 0.68 15.91
C PRO A 238 3.96 -0.23 16.32
N THR A 239 3.65 -0.24 17.62
CA THR A 239 2.37 -0.75 18.12
C THR A 239 1.27 0.29 17.94
N PHE A 240 0.00 -0.15 17.98
CA PHE A 240 -1.12 0.80 17.97
C PHE A 240 -1.04 1.80 19.15
N ARG A 241 -0.56 1.36 20.32
CA ARG A 241 -0.35 2.25 21.47
C ARG A 241 0.71 3.31 21.17
N SER A 242 1.89 2.92 20.70
CA SER A 242 2.97 3.88 20.42
C SER A 242 2.60 4.88 19.32
N MET A 243 1.81 4.45 18.31
CA MET A 243 1.25 5.38 17.32
C MET A 243 0.30 6.40 17.98
N LEU A 244 -0.61 5.96 18.85
CA LEU A 244 -1.53 6.86 19.56
C LEU A 244 -0.79 7.80 20.49
N GLU A 245 0.25 7.37 21.17
CA GLU A 245 1.12 8.21 22.00
C GLU A 245 1.80 9.29 21.15
N THR A 246 2.33 8.93 19.98
CA THR A 246 2.90 9.89 19.01
C THR A 246 1.84 10.85 18.48
N MET A 247 0.66 10.35 18.12
CA MET A 247 -0.44 11.18 17.63
C MET A 247 -0.94 12.15 18.69
N HIS A 248 -1.03 11.72 19.96
CA HIS A 248 -1.40 12.55 21.10
C HIS A 248 -0.35 13.64 21.37
N ALA A 249 0.94 13.32 21.26
CA ALA A 249 2.00 14.30 21.37
C ALA A 249 1.93 15.39 20.28
N ILE A 250 1.47 15.01 19.07
CA ILE A 250 1.23 15.96 17.96
C ILE A 250 -0.06 16.76 18.18
N ASP A 251 -1.12 16.11 18.68
CA ASP A 251 -2.41 16.73 18.97
C ASP A 251 -3.01 16.16 20.28
N PRO A 252 -2.92 16.89 21.41
CA PRO A 252 -3.45 16.45 22.68
C PRO A 252 -4.98 16.19 22.72
N LYS A 253 -5.72 16.59 21.68
CA LYS A 253 -7.15 16.26 21.55
C LYS A 253 -7.40 14.81 21.16
N ILE A 254 -6.39 14.12 20.61
CA ILE A 254 -6.48 12.70 20.27
C ILE A 254 -6.38 11.89 21.55
N PRO A 255 -7.40 11.09 21.92
CA PRO A 255 -7.39 10.39 23.19
C PRO A 255 -6.39 9.23 23.21
N LEU A 256 -5.69 9.06 24.31
CA LEU A 256 -4.90 7.87 24.58
C LEU A 256 -5.81 6.67 24.92
N PRO A 257 -5.39 5.43 24.63
CA PRO A 257 -6.14 4.25 25.00
C PRO A 257 -6.11 4.04 26.52
N MET A 258 -7.27 3.80 27.11
CA MET A 258 -7.40 3.59 28.57
C MET A 258 -6.67 2.32 29.03
N MET A 259 -6.59 1.29 28.15
CA MET A 259 -5.92 0.04 28.46
C MET A 259 -5.34 -0.60 27.18
N GLN A 260 -4.41 -1.53 27.38
CA GLN A 260 -4.02 -2.46 26.33
C GLN A 260 -5.05 -3.58 26.25
N MET A 261 -5.57 -3.84 25.05
CA MET A 261 -6.62 -4.84 24.87
C MET A 261 -6.00 -6.26 24.93
N PRO A 262 -6.45 -7.12 25.85
CA PRO A 262 -5.98 -8.48 25.90
C PRO A 262 -6.24 -9.22 24.58
N GLY A 263 -5.31 -10.08 24.15
CA GLY A 263 -5.37 -10.78 22.85
C GLY A 263 -6.64 -11.59 22.62
N PHE A 264 -7.26 -12.15 23.70
CA PHE A 264 -8.51 -12.88 23.56
C PHE A 264 -9.70 -12.00 23.15
N LEU A 265 -9.64 -10.68 23.40
CA LEU A 265 -10.65 -9.72 22.97
C LEU A 265 -10.47 -9.26 21.52
N ALA A 266 -9.39 -9.64 20.85
CA ALA A 266 -9.15 -9.26 19.45
C ALA A 266 -10.29 -9.72 18.52
N ARG A 267 -10.98 -10.82 18.86
CA ARG A 267 -12.17 -11.30 18.13
C ARG A 267 -13.35 -10.33 18.21
N ALA A 268 -13.42 -9.50 19.24
CA ALA A 268 -14.47 -8.50 19.40
C ALA A 268 -14.15 -7.18 18.67
N LEU A 269 -12.94 -6.97 18.19
CA LEU A 269 -12.53 -5.74 17.49
C LEU A 269 -13.45 -5.35 16.34
N PRO A 270 -13.92 -6.26 15.46
CA PRO A 270 -14.85 -5.88 14.38
C PRO A 270 -16.21 -5.39 14.89
N LEU A 271 -16.67 -5.88 16.05
CA LEU A 271 -17.87 -5.36 16.68
C LEU A 271 -17.66 -3.95 17.22
N PHE A 272 -16.53 -3.69 17.87
CA PHE A 272 -16.16 -2.34 18.32
C PHE A 272 -15.98 -1.36 17.16
N ASP A 273 -15.40 -1.81 16.05
CA ASP A 273 -15.23 -1.02 14.82
C ASP A 273 -16.60 -0.59 14.26
N ARG A 274 -17.59 -1.51 14.19
CA ARG A 274 -18.97 -1.21 13.80
C ARG A 274 -19.68 -0.25 14.76
N LEU A 275 -19.50 -0.45 16.07
CA LEU A 275 -20.08 0.45 17.09
C LEU A 275 -19.49 1.84 17.00
N ASN A 276 -18.18 1.96 16.86
CA ASN A 276 -17.51 3.25 16.67
C ASN A 276 -17.95 3.94 15.38
N HIS A 277 -18.13 3.18 14.28
CA HIS A 277 -18.70 3.73 13.05
C HIS A 277 -20.11 4.31 13.30
N ALA A 278 -20.98 3.56 13.96
CA ALA A 278 -22.35 4.00 14.25
C ALA A 278 -22.44 5.20 15.20
N MET A 279 -21.52 5.28 16.19
CA MET A 279 -21.57 6.31 17.23
C MET A 279 -20.76 7.56 16.88
N LEU A 280 -19.64 7.42 16.18
CA LEU A 280 -18.64 8.46 15.95
C LEU A 280 -18.45 8.77 14.46
N GLY A 281 -19.09 8.02 13.55
CA GLY A 281 -18.88 8.15 12.11
C GLY A 281 -17.46 7.78 11.67
N THR A 282 -16.72 6.97 12.47
CA THR A 282 -15.37 6.56 12.12
C THR A 282 -15.37 5.66 10.89
N PRO A 283 -14.37 5.75 10.00
CA PRO A 283 -14.20 4.79 8.92
C PRO A 283 -14.08 3.36 9.45
N GLN A 284 -14.76 2.40 8.82
CA GLN A 284 -14.57 0.99 9.13
C GLN A 284 -13.27 0.48 8.50
N SER A 285 -12.44 -0.19 9.27
CA SER A 285 -11.09 -0.61 8.85
C SER A 285 -10.75 -2.06 9.18
N LEU A 286 -11.61 -2.77 9.91
CA LEU A 286 -11.29 -4.10 10.44
C LEU A 286 -12.37 -5.14 10.09
N SER A 287 -11.97 -6.19 9.36
CA SER A 287 -12.82 -7.35 9.11
C SER A 287 -12.63 -8.44 10.17
N SER A 288 -13.64 -9.32 10.34
CA SER A 288 -13.57 -10.49 11.24
C SER A 288 -12.46 -11.46 10.83
N GLU A 289 -12.23 -11.61 9.54
CA GLU A 289 -11.19 -12.47 8.98
C GLU A 289 -9.79 -11.93 9.32
N LEU A 290 -9.58 -10.62 9.19
CA LEU A 290 -8.32 -9.98 9.55
C LEU A 290 -8.06 -10.12 11.06
N ALA A 291 -9.06 -9.82 11.90
CA ALA A 291 -8.94 -9.99 13.35
C ALA A 291 -8.59 -11.43 13.75
N ALA A 292 -9.19 -12.42 13.09
CA ALA A 292 -8.90 -13.83 13.31
C ALA A 292 -7.48 -14.24 12.85
N SER A 293 -6.99 -13.65 11.75
CA SER A 293 -5.64 -13.93 11.22
C SER A 293 -4.53 -13.38 12.11
N LEU A 294 -4.82 -12.31 12.85
CA LEU A 294 -3.86 -11.63 13.72
C LEU A 294 -3.83 -12.19 15.16
N GLN A 295 -4.72 -13.13 15.49
CA GLN A 295 -4.81 -13.64 16.86
C GLN A 295 -3.52 -14.36 17.29
N GLY A 296 -2.84 -13.86 18.33
CA GLY A 296 -1.59 -14.42 18.87
C GLY A 296 -0.39 -14.26 17.91
N LYS A 297 -0.50 -13.39 16.92
CA LYS A 297 0.53 -13.13 15.94
C LYS A 297 0.80 -11.64 15.82
N ILE A 298 1.98 -11.31 15.34
CA ILE A 298 2.40 -9.94 15.07
C ILE A 298 2.87 -9.81 13.61
N TRP A 299 2.87 -8.60 13.14
CA TRP A 299 3.54 -8.23 11.91
C TRP A 299 5.01 -7.91 12.20
N ASN A 300 5.85 -8.93 12.19
CA ASN A 300 7.28 -8.78 12.34
C ASN A 300 7.95 -9.12 11.00
N VAL A 301 8.38 -8.11 10.27
CA VAL A 301 8.93 -8.23 8.92
C VAL A 301 10.31 -7.60 8.88
N SER A 302 11.24 -8.25 8.19
CA SER A 302 12.60 -7.76 7.94
C SER A 302 12.63 -6.87 6.68
N ASN A 303 13.27 -5.71 6.77
CA ASN A 303 13.61 -4.86 5.61
C ASN A 303 15.10 -4.96 5.23
N ARG A 304 15.79 -5.96 5.77
CA ARG A 304 17.25 -6.13 5.61
C ARG A 304 17.64 -6.23 4.14
N ARG A 305 16.92 -7.02 3.35
CA ARG A 305 17.21 -7.23 1.93
C ARG A 305 17.11 -5.92 1.13
N ALA A 306 16.11 -5.09 1.40
CA ALA A 306 16.00 -3.78 0.76
C ALA A 306 17.22 -2.88 1.11
N LYS A 307 17.68 -2.92 2.34
CA LYS A 307 18.88 -2.19 2.77
C LYS A 307 20.16 -2.69 2.11
N GLU A 308 20.36 -3.99 2.09
CA GLU A 308 21.60 -4.62 1.62
C GLU A 308 21.72 -4.64 0.09
N ARG A 309 20.61 -4.89 -0.61
CA ARG A 309 20.62 -5.13 -2.06
C ARG A 309 20.19 -3.92 -2.88
N LEU A 310 19.27 -3.07 -2.37
CA LEU A 310 18.86 -1.83 -3.04
C LEU A 310 19.61 -0.60 -2.49
N GLY A 311 20.29 -0.70 -1.37
CA GLY A 311 20.83 0.48 -0.67
C GLY A 311 19.73 1.36 -0.07
N TRP A 312 18.48 0.85 -0.01
CA TRP A 312 17.35 1.58 0.55
C TRP A 312 17.56 1.91 2.03
N ARG A 313 17.11 3.07 2.44
CA ARG A 313 17.11 3.50 3.86
C ARG A 313 15.81 4.22 4.15
N GLN A 314 15.26 3.98 5.32
CA GLN A 314 14.19 4.82 5.84
C GLN A 314 14.72 6.24 6.04
N SER A 315 14.07 7.23 5.46
CA SER A 315 14.43 8.66 5.58
C SER A 315 13.40 9.45 6.39
N ILE A 316 12.15 8.99 6.43
CA ILE A 316 11.05 9.68 7.10
C ILE A 316 10.71 8.97 8.40
N THR A 317 10.70 9.70 9.51
CA THR A 317 10.30 9.14 10.81
C THR A 317 8.81 8.89 10.87
N MET A 318 8.38 7.97 11.74
CA MET A 318 6.96 7.73 12.02
C MET A 318 6.26 9.01 12.47
N GLU A 319 6.90 9.79 13.34
CA GLU A 319 6.34 11.05 13.81
C GLU A 319 6.07 12.02 12.66
N GLN A 320 7.04 12.22 11.78
CA GLN A 320 6.87 13.09 10.61
C GLN A 320 5.74 12.61 9.70
N SER A 321 5.68 11.31 9.42
CA SER A 321 4.64 10.71 8.58
C SER A 321 3.23 10.88 9.19
N LEU A 322 3.10 10.68 10.50
CA LEU A 322 1.84 10.88 11.23
C LEU A 322 1.45 12.37 11.28
N ARG A 323 2.40 13.26 11.50
CA ARG A 323 2.19 14.73 11.49
C ARG A 323 1.63 15.19 10.15
N ASP A 324 2.32 14.88 9.04
CA ASP A 324 1.91 15.23 7.69
C ASP A 324 0.51 14.67 7.36
N LYS A 325 0.21 13.46 7.85
CA LYS A 325 -1.10 12.86 7.62
C LYS A 325 -2.20 13.51 8.44
N LEU A 326 -1.98 13.79 9.72
CA LEU A 326 -2.95 14.48 10.59
C LEU A 326 -3.27 15.88 10.07
N GLU A 327 -2.29 16.61 9.55
CA GLU A 327 -2.50 17.90 8.89
C GLU A 327 -3.39 17.75 7.65
N THR A 328 -3.15 16.73 6.82
CA THR A 328 -3.97 16.44 5.64
C THR A 328 -5.43 16.10 6.02
N ILE A 329 -5.63 15.28 7.05
CA ILE A 329 -6.97 14.92 7.56
C ILE A 329 -7.70 16.17 8.06
N ARG A 330 -7.05 17.03 8.83
CA ARG A 330 -7.63 18.29 9.32
C ARG A 330 -8.02 19.22 8.17
N ALA A 331 -7.13 19.40 7.19
CA ALA A 331 -7.40 20.23 6.02
C ALA A 331 -8.59 19.73 5.19
N ASN A 332 -8.77 18.41 5.08
CA ASN A 332 -9.90 17.82 4.38
C ASN A 332 -11.22 18.03 5.14
N ARG A 333 -11.23 17.83 6.46
CA ARG A 333 -12.42 18.06 7.30
C ARG A 333 -12.90 19.51 7.22
N ASN A 334 -11.97 20.47 7.26
CA ASN A 334 -12.31 21.90 7.17
C ASN A 334 -12.86 22.33 5.80
N ARG A 335 -12.65 21.52 4.74
CA ARG A 335 -13.23 21.78 3.41
C ARG A 335 -14.64 21.22 3.23
N HIS A 336 -15.05 20.31 4.11
CA HIS A 336 -16.36 19.64 4.06
C HIS A 336 -17.30 20.10 5.20
N ALA A 337 -16.80 20.90 6.15
CA ALA A 337 -17.59 21.61 7.15
C ALA A 337 -17.98 23.01 6.67
#